data_d593380cbb7a5ac0025a5026b36783ab
#
_entry.id   d593380cbb7a5ac0025a5026b36783ab
#
_cell.length_a   1.000
_cell.length_b   1.000
_cell.length_c   1.000
_cell.angle_alpha   90.00
_cell.angle_beta   90.00
_cell.angle_gamma   90.00
#
_symmetry.space_group_name_H-M   'P 1'
#
loop_
_entity.id
_entity.type
_entity.pdbx_description
1 polymer ?
#
loop_
_entity_poly.entity_id
_entity_poly.type
_entity_poly.pdbx_seq_one_letter_code
_entity_poly.pdbx_strand_id
1 'polypeptide(L)'
;MYLLDTNICIDFVDGRSDAAARRVEAGFRQGLGISSITAGELLVGARASSDPDADAIRIERFIELVRCHDFDDAAARSYALIAKRIGVRRKSFDRLIAAHALALGYVLVTSNEKHFADVPGLKVENWTV
;
A
#
# COMPACT_ATOMS: atom_id res chain seq x y z
N MET A 1 5.28 -12.89 1.38
CA MET A 1 5.21 -11.74 0.46
C MET A 1 4.46 -10.60 1.10
N TYR A 2 4.74 -9.39 0.68
CA TYR A 2 4.30 -8.17 1.35
C TYR A 2 3.61 -7.23 0.38
N LEU A 3 2.52 -6.60 0.85
CA LEU A 3 1.85 -5.51 0.13
C LEU A 3 2.07 -4.22 0.94
N LEU A 4 2.67 -3.21 0.31
CA LEU A 4 2.94 -1.93 0.96
C LEU A 4 1.71 -1.03 0.85
N ASP A 5 1.29 -0.41 1.96
CA ASP A 5 0.24 0.61 1.89
C ASP A 5 0.80 1.92 1.30
N THR A 6 -0.08 2.85 1.00
CA THR A 6 0.31 4.10 0.35
C THR A 6 1.25 4.94 1.23
N ASN A 7 1.00 5.01 2.53
CA ASN A 7 1.82 5.84 3.43
C ASN A 7 3.25 5.32 3.57
N ILE A 8 3.46 4.00 3.62
CA ILE A 8 4.81 3.41 3.63
C ILE A 8 5.55 3.73 2.33
N CYS A 9 4.85 3.69 1.20
CA CYS A 9 5.45 4.06 -0.09
C CYS A 9 5.90 5.52 -0.09
N ILE A 10 5.06 6.44 0.40
CA ILE A 10 5.40 7.86 0.51
C ILE A 10 6.61 8.06 1.42
N ASP A 11 6.61 7.41 2.59
CA ASP A 11 7.72 7.50 3.54
C ASP A 11 9.02 7.02 2.93
N PHE A 12 8.97 5.94 2.15
CA PHE A 12 10.14 5.42 1.47
C PHE A 12 10.64 6.36 0.38
N VAL A 13 9.75 6.81 -0.51
CA VAL A 13 10.12 7.68 -1.64
C VAL A 13 10.63 9.04 -1.15
N ASP A 14 10.03 9.58 -0.09
CA ASP A 14 10.42 10.88 0.50
C ASP A 14 11.57 10.77 1.51
N GLY A 15 12.03 9.57 1.83
CA GLY A 15 13.13 9.36 2.77
C GLY A 15 12.80 9.76 4.21
N ARG A 16 11.53 9.60 4.63
CA ARG A 16 11.06 10.04 5.96
C ARG A 16 11.42 9.11 7.10
N SER A 17 11.72 7.84 6.80
CA SER A 17 12.00 6.82 7.81
C SER A 17 13.16 5.95 7.37
N ASP A 18 14.27 6.00 8.10
CA ASP A 18 15.43 5.14 7.83
C ASP A 18 15.09 3.67 8.09
N ALA A 19 14.30 3.37 9.09
CA ALA A 19 13.86 2.01 9.39
C ALA A 19 13.04 1.44 8.24
N ALA A 20 12.05 2.20 7.75
CA ALA A 20 11.25 1.79 6.61
C ALA A 20 12.10 1.61 5.35
N ALA A 21 13.03 2.54 5.08
CA ALA A 21 13.92 2.45 3.93
C ALA A 21 14.73 1.16 3.93
N ARG A 22 15.32 0.80 5.08
CA ARG A 22 16.09 -0.43 5.19
C ARG A 22 15.24 -1.68 4.97
N ARG A 23 14.04 -1.72 5.54
CA ARG A 23 13.14 -2.86 5.42
C ARG A 23 12.62 -3.00 3.99
N VAL A 24 12.24 -1.89 3.34
CA VAL A 24 11.79 -1.89 1.96
C VAL A 24 12.92 -2.36 1.03
N GLU A 25 14.12 -1.82 1.18
CA GLU A 25 15.27 -2.22 0.36
C GLU A 25 15.60 -3.71 0.53
N ALA A 26 15.59 -4.20 1.75
CA ALA A 26 15.79 -5.62 2.02
C ALA A 26 14.68 -6.48 1.41
N GLY A 27 13.46 -5.97 1.43
CA GLY A 27 12.28 -6.68 0.94
C GLY A 27 12.18 -6.80 -0.58
N PHE A 28 12.88 -5.98 -1.36
CA PHE A 28 12.86 -6.09 -2.81
C PHE A 28 13.25 -7.48 -3.29
N ARG A 29 14.13 -8.17 -2.57
CA ARG A 29 14.54 -9.54 -2.90
C ARG A 29 13.51 -10.58 -2.51
N GLN A 30 12.62 -10.25 -1.55
CA GLN A 30 11.59 -11.17 -1.04
C GLN A 30 10.25 -10.99 -1.72
N GLY A 31 10.15 -10.06 -2.64
CA GLY A 31 8.93 -9.74 -3.35
C GLY A 31 8.06 -8.74 -2.60
N LEU A 32 8.20 -7.48 -2.98
CA LEU A 32 7.33 -6.40 -2.54
C LEU A 32 6.34 -6.07 -3.62
N GLY A 33 5.10 -5.85 -3.22
CA GLY A 33 4.05 -5.43 -4.11
C GLY A 33 3.30 -4.23 -3.59
N ILE A 34 2.59 -3.59 -4.50
CA ILE A 34 1.59 -2.57 -4.19
C ILE A 34 0.32 -2.90 -4.95
N SER A 35 -0.80 -2.40 -4.44
CA SER A 35 -2.06 -2.41 -5.18
C SER A 35 -2.06 -1.33 -6.26
N SER A 36 -2.74 -1.55 -7.38
CA SER A 36 -3.00 -0.47 -8.35
C SER A 36 -3.78 0.69 -7.72
N ILE A 37 -4.53 0.46 -6.65
CA ILE A 37 -5.14 1.53 -5.83
C ILE A 37 -4.04 2.43 -5.25
N THR A 38 -3.02 1.86 -4.64
CA THR A 38 -1.87 2.60 -4.12
C THR A 38 -1.13 3.35 -5.22
N ALA A 39 -0.90 2.70 -6.36
CA ALA A 39 -0.29 3.37 -7.51
C ALA A 39 -1.06 4.62 -7.92
N GLY A 40 -2.39 4.53 -7.98
CA GLY A 40 -3.25 5.67 -8.27
C GLY A 40 -3.12 6.80 -7.25
N GLU A 41 -3.10 6.48 -5.96
CA GLU A 41 -2.91 7.47 -4.91
C GLU A 41 -1.55 8.17 -5.01
N LEU A 42 -0.49 7.41 -5.28
CA LEU A 42 0.87 7.97 -5.45
C LEU A 42 0.94 8.91 -6.65
N LEU A 43 0.34 8.54 -7.77
CA LEU A 43 0.31 9.35 -8.98
C LEU A 43 -0.49 10.65 -8.78
N VAL A 44 -1.61 10.59 -8.10
CA VAL A 44 -2.40 11.77 -7.73
C VAL A 44 -1.58 12.69 -6.82
N GLY A 45 -0.91 12.13 -5.81
CA GLY A 45 -0.08 12.91 -4.89
C GLY A 45 1.07 13.62 -5.59
N ALA A 46 1.71 12.97 -6.56
CA ALA A 46 2.79 13.57 -7.34
C ALA A 46 2.32 14.81 -8.11
N ARG A 47 1.14 14.76 -8.71
CA ARG A 47 0.57 15.88 -9.46
C ARG A 47 0.20 17.07 -8.58
N ALA A 48 -0.09 16.83 -7.32
CA ALA A 48 -0.47 17.87 -6.36
C ALA A 48 0.73 18.44 -5.58
N SER A 49 1.95 17.98 -5.86
CA SER A 49 3.15 18.40 -5.14
C SER A 49 3.68 19.75 -5.66
N SER A 50 4.70 20.29 -4.95
CA SER A 50 5.36 21.53 -5.33
C SER A 50 6.22 21.39 -6.58
N ASP A 51 6.66 20.18 -6.92
CA ASP A 51 7.41 19.88 -8.14
C ASP A 51 6.83 18.63 -8.80
N PRO A 52 5.68 18.78 -9.52
CA PRO A 52 4.96 17.64 -10.06
C PRO A 52 5.76 16.78 -11.04
N ASP A 53 6.59 17.40 -11.86
CA ASP A 53 7.36 16.66 -12.88
C ASP A 53 8.43 15.78 -12.23
N ALA A 54 9.19 16.33 -11.29
CA ALA A 54 10.21 15.58 -10.56
C ALA A 54 9.58 14.45 -9.71
N ASP A 55 8.50 14.74 -9.03
CA ASP A 55 7.82 13.74 -8.20
C ASP A 55 7.18 12.65 -9.05
N ALA A 56 6.63 12.97 -10.20
CA ALA A 56 6.09 11.97 -11.12
C ALA A 56 7.18 10.98 -11.56
N ILE A 57 8.38 11.49 -11.88
CA ILE A 57 9.51 10.64 -12.27
C ILE A 57 9.90 9.69 -11.13
N ARG A 58 9.99 10.22 -9.89
CA ARG A 58 10.33 9.40 -8.72
C ARG A 58 9.28 8.31 -8.45
N ILE A 59 8.02 8.67 -8.54
CA ILE A 59 6.92 7.72 -8.33
C ILE A 59 6.90 6.65 -9.41
N GLU A 60 7.06 7.02 -10.68
CA GLU A 60 7.10 6.03 -11.77
C GLU A 60 8.27 5.04 -11.59
N ARG A 61 9.43 5.53 -11.18
CA ARG A 61 10.58 4.66 -10.89
C ARG A 61 10.29 3.70 -9.74
N PHE A 62 9.62 4.19 -8.70
CA PHE A 62 9.24 3.32 -7.58
C PHE A 62 8.24 2.25 -8.04
N ILE A 63 7.23 2.62 -8.83
CA ILE A 63 6.24 1.66 -9.34
C ILE A 63 6.91 0.58 -10.19
N GLU A 64 7.96 0.93 -10.94
CA GLU A 64 8.73 -0.03 -11.72
C GLU A 64 9.55 -1.01 -10.84
N LEU A 65 10.00 -0.56 -9.66
CA LEU A 65 10.82 -1.39 -8.76
C LEU A 65 9.98 -2.41 -8.00
N VAL A 66 8.74 -2.11 -7.70
CA VAL A 66 7.82 -3.00 -6.99
C VAL A 66 6.90 -3.70 -8.00
N ARG A 67 6.26 -4.78 -7.56
CA ARG A 67 5.22 -5.40 -8.38
C ARG A 67 3.89 -4.70 -8.13
N CYS A 68 3.33 -4.07 -9.16
CA CYS A 68 2.00 -3.48 -9.06
C CYS A 68 0.96 -4.55 -9.42
N HIS A 69 0.13 -4.90 -8.44
CA HIS A 69 -0.95 -5.88 -8.62
C HIS A 69 -2.24 -5.15 -8.99
N ASP A 70 -2.89 -5.60 -10.05
CA ASP A 70 -4.18 -5.06 -10.43
C ASP A 70 -5.23 -5.40 -9.38
N PHE A 71 -6.04 -4.42 -9.00
CA PHE A 71 -7.18 -4.65 -8.12
C PHE A 71 -8.24 -5.39 -8.94
N ASP A 72 -8.20 -6.71 -8.85
CA ASP A 72 -8.96 -7.62 -9.71
C ASP A 72 -10.29 -8.08 -9.07
N ASP A 73 -10.93 -9.03 -9.71
CA ASP A 73 -12.19 -9.59 -9.22
C ASP A 73 -12.02 -10.23 -7.83
N ALA A 74 -10.93 -10.93 -7.58
CA ALA A 74 -10.67 -11.54 -6.27
C ALA A 74 -10.55 -10.48 -5.18
N ALA A 75 -9.85 -9.38 -5.46
CA ALA A 75 -9.74 -8.24 -4.53
C ALA A 75 -11.11 -7.59 -4.29
N ALA A 76 -11.92 -7.44 -5.32
CA ALA A 76 -13.26 -6.87 -5.20
C ALA A 76 -14.17 -7.74 -4.32
N ARG A 77 -14.11 -9.05 -4.47
CA ARG A 77 -14.90 -9.98 -3.65
C ARG A 77 -14.43 -9.99 -2.20
N SER A 78 -13.13 -9.93 -1.97
CA SER A 78 -12.55 -9.76 -0.63
C SER A 78 -13.05 -8.47 0.03
N TYR A 79 -13.09 -7.38 -0.72
CA TYR A 79 -13.62 -6.11 -0.25
C TYR A 79 -15.09 -6.22 0.17
N ALA A 80 -15.92 -6.90 -0.61
CA ALA A 80 -17.33 -7.10 -0.29
C ALA A 80 -17.51 -7.85 1.04
N LEU A 81 -16.66 -8.85 1.32
CA LEU A 81 -16.69 -9.58 2.59
C LEU A 81 -16.29 -8.70 3.77
N ILE A 82 -15.28 -7.86 3.63
CA ILE A 82 -14.88 -6.90 4.65
C ILE A 82 -16.01 -5.91 4.92
N ALA A 83 -16.57 -5.34 3.86
CA ALA A 83 -17.65 -4.35 3.96
C ALA A 83 -18.89 -4.92 4.65
N LYS A 84 -19.21 -6.18 4.40
CA LYS A 84 -20.31 -6.88 5.07
C LYS A 84 -20.10 -6.95 6.58
N ARG A 85 -18.87 -7.15 7.03
CA ARG A 85 -18.55 -7.34 8.45
C ARG A 85 -18.32 -6.06 9.22
N ILE A 86 -17.66 -5.08 8.60
CA ILE A 86 -17.24 -3.86 9.31
C ILE A 86 -17.66 -2.56 8.59
N GLY A 87 -18.43 -2.66 7.50
CA GLY A 87 -18.95 -1.52 6.77
C GLY A 87 -17.96 -0.94 5.76
N VAL A 88 -18.39 0.13 5.12
CA VAL A 88 -17.64 0.85 4.09
C VAL A 88 -17.11 2.17 4.65
N ARG A 89 -15.86 2.51 4.31
CA ARG A 89 -15.27 3.83 4.58
C ARG A 89 -15.06 4.58 3.27
N ARG A 90 -15.94 5.52 2.97
CA ARG A 90 -15.97 6.19 1.66
C ARG A 90 -14.84 7.19 1.42
N LYS A 91 -14.22 7.71 2.49
CA LYS A 91 -13.15 8.71 2.40
C LYS A 91 -11.75 8.12 2.48
N SER A 92 -11.64 6.79 2.49
CA SER A 92 -10.36 6.10 2.63
C SER A 92 -10.32 4.89 1.71
N PHE A 93 -9.17 4.66 1.10
CA PHE A 93 -8.91 3.46 0.30
C PHE A 93 -8.32 2.31 1.13
N ASP A 94 -8.15 2.51 2.44
CA ASP A 94 -7.47 1.52 3.29
C ASP A 94 -8.15 0.15 3.25
N ARG A 95 -9.47 0.10 3.26
CA ARG A 95 -10.20 -1.18 3.21
C ARG A 95 -10.07 -1.87 1.86
N LEU A 96 -9.92 -1.12 0.78
CA LEU A 96 -9.62 -1.70 -0.53
C LEU A 96 -8.22 -2.31 -0.56
N ILE A 97 -7.26 -1.59 0.00
CA ILE A 97 -5.87 -2.08 0.08
C ILE A 97 -5.79 -3.31 0.98
N ALA A 98 -6.48 -3.29 2.13
CA ALA A 98 -6.58 -4.44 3.03
C ALA A 98 -7.21 -5.65 2.34
N ALA A 99 -8.28 -5.44 1.60
CA ALA A 99 -8.96 -6.49 0.84
C ALA A 99 -8.04 -7.11 -0.21
N HIS A 100 -7.24 -6.29 -0.86
CA HIS A 100 -6.29 -6.74 -1.86
C HIS A 100 -5.20 -7.62 -1.22
N ALA A 101 -4.65 -7.19 -0.08
CA ALA A 101 -3.68 -7.98 0.68
C ALA A 101 -4.25 -9.34 1.07
N LEU A 102 -5.48 -9.37 1.58
CA LEU A 102 -6.16 -10.63 1.92
C LEU A 102 -6.35 -11.53 0.71
N ALA A 103 -6.78 -10.99 -0.42
CA ALA A 103 -6.97 -11.76 -1.64
C ALA A 103 -5.67 -12.37 -2.16
N LEU A 104 -4.56 -11.65 -2.01
CA LEU A 104 -3.23 -12.11 -2.41
C LEU A 104 -2.60 -13.06 -1.38
N GLY A 105 -3.11 -13.10 -0.16
CA GLY A 105 -2.46 -13.83 0.94
C GLY A 105 -1.16 -13.18 1.42
N TYR A 106 -1.03 -11.86 1.27
CA TYR A 106 0.16 -11.11 1.63
C TYR A 106 0.00 -10.44 2.99
N VAL A 107 1.14 -10.21 3.65
CA VAL A 107 1.19 -9.35 4.83
C VAL A 107 1.11 -7.89 4.36
N LEU A 108 0.25 -7.10 4.99
CA LEU A 108 0.17 -5.66 4.73
C LEU A 108 1.21 -4.93 5.56
N VAL A 109 1.99 -4.07 4.92
CA VAL A 109 2.98 -3.23 5.59
C VAL A 109 2.45 -1.80 5.66
N THR A 110 2.38 -1.26 6.86
CA THR A 110 1.83 0.07 7.12
C THR A 110 2.58 0.76 8.25
N SER A 111 2.58 2.09 8.27
CA SER A 111 3.02 2.88 9.42
C SER A 111 1.88 3.15 10.41
N ASN A 112 0.65 2.79 10.06
CA ASN A 112 -0.53 3.08 10.86
C ASN A 112 -1.40 1.83 11.07
N GLU A 113 -0.95 0.98 11.97
CA GLU A 113 -1.60 -0.29 12.27
C GLU A 113 -3.06 -0.13 12.72
N LYS A 114 -3.38 0.98 13.39
CA LYS A 114 -4.72 1.24 13.91
C LYS A 114 -5.78 1.32 12.81
N HIS A 115 -5.41 1.78 11.63
CA HIS A 115 -6.33 1.88 10.49
C HIS A 115 -6.78 0.51 9.97
N PHE A 116 -6.06 -0.55 10.31
CA PHE A 116 -6.30 -1.90 9.81
C PHE A 116 -6.65 -2.92 10.91
N ALA A 117 -6.66 -2.47 12.17
CA ALA A 117 -6.84 -3.37 13.32
C ALA A 117 -8.20 -4.09 13.32
N ASP A 118 -9.22 -3.51 12.71
CA ASP A 118 -10.56 -4.07 12.66
C ASP A 118 -10.81 -5.02 11.48
N VAL A 119 -9.84 -5.18 10.58
CA VAL A 119 -10.00 -6.04 9.40
C VAL A 119 -9.73 -7.50 9.78
N PRO A 120 -10.75 -8.38 9.71
CA PRO A 120 -10.58 -9.78 10.13
C PRO A 120 -9.59 -10.54 9.25
N GLY A 121 -8.68 -11.28 9.88
CA GLY A 121 -7.75 -12.16 9.19
C GLY A 121 -6.55 -11.48 8.52
N LEU A 122 -6.48 -10.16 8.56
CA LEU A 122 -5.37 -9.41 7.96
C LEU A 122 -4.13 -9.47 8.85
N LYS A 123 -3.01 -9.87 8.26
CA LYS A 123 -1.69 -9.78 8.93
C LYS A 123 -1.04 -8.45 8.58
N VAL A 124 -0.59 -7.74 9.59
CA VAL A 124 -0.04 -6.39 9.45
C VAL A 124 1.33 -6.31 10.10
N GLU A 125 2.27 -5.64 9.45
CA GLU A 125 3.59 -5.30 10.01
C GLU A 125 3.82 -3.81 9.87
N ASN A 126 4.45 -3.23 10.89
CA ASN A 126 4.88 -1.84 10.86
C ASN A 126 6.40 -1.79 10.71
N TRP A 127 6.85 -1.26 9.56
CA TRP A 127 8.28 -1.19 9.24
C TRP A 127 8.92 0.14 9.64
N THR A 128 8.18 1.04 10.28
CA THR A 128 8.72 2.32 10.76
C THR A 128 9.26 2.26 12.19
N VAL A 129 9.11 1.12 12.82
CA VAL A 129 9.58 0.90 14.20
C VAL A 129 10.72 -0.10 14.27
#